data_2ee13aff485b1758e98b8d03ec557e8b
#
_entry.id   2ee13aff485b1758e98b8d03ec557e8b
#
_cell.length_a   1.000
_cell.length_b   1.000
_cell.length_c   1.000
_cell.angle_alpha   90.00
_cell.angle_beta   90.00
_cell.angle_gamma   90.00
#
_symmetry.space_group_name_H-M   'P 1'
#
loop_
_entity.id
_entity.type
_entity.pdbx_description
1 polymer ?
#
loop_
_entity_poly.entity_id
_entity_poly.type
_entity_poly.pdbx_seq_one_letter_code
_entity_poly.pdbx_strand_id
1 'polypeptide(L)'
;MNFNHDPIDLPYEDLVAETTPKGRTYFTPSGNALKSITTVLGAKKKEALLEWRKRVGEEEANRISRHATTRGSAVHNIAERYLNNEENYLNGESMPHVLFSWKTIRKILDERVNNIRSQETPLYSDTLRVAGRVDLIADFD
;
A
#
# COMPACT_ATOMS: atom_id res chain seq x y z
N MET A 1 16.17 -12.06 9.62
CA MET A 1 15.08 -12.97 9.99
C MET A 1 14.44 -13.50 8.72
N ASN A 2 14.05 -14.76 8.72
CA ASN A 2 13.36 -15.34 7.55
C ASN A 2 11.88 -15.54 7.88
N PHE A 3 11.03 -14.96 7.07
CA PHE A 3 9.59 -15.14 7.18
C PHE A 3 9.16 -16.43 6.48
N ASN A 4 8.22 -17.14 7.08
CA ASN A 4 7.59 -18.27 6.43
C ASN A 4 6.53 -17.79 5.42
N HIS A 5 6.53 -18.37 4.23
CA HIS A 5 5.55 -18.09 3.20
C HIS A 5 4.62 -19.29 3.03
N ASP A 6 3.34 -19.06 3.26
CA ASP A 6 2.27 -20.05 3.11
C ASP A 6 1.13 -19.38 2.30
N PRO A 7 1.30 -19.32 0.96
CA PRO A 7 0.45 -18.49 0.12
C PRO A 7 -0.99 -19.00 0.03
N ILE A 8 -1.94 -18.04 -0.03
CA ILE A 8 -3.32 -18.31 -0.38
C ILE A 8 -3.44 -18.60 -1.88
N ASP A 9 -4.40 -19.44 -2.23
CA ASP A 9 -4.73 -19.73 -3.62
C ASP A 9 -5.93 -18.86 -4.05
N LEU A 10 -5.72 -18.01 -5.05
CA LEU A 10 -6.77 -17.18 -5.64
C LEU A 10 -7.08 -17.67 -7.05
N PRO A 11 -8.37 -17.61 -7.49
CA PRO A 11 -8.78 -18.06 -8.81
C PRO A 11 -8.35 -17.13 -9.95
N TYR A 12 -7.53 -16.12 -9.67
CA TYR A 12 -7.00 -15.15 -10.63
C TYR A 12 -5.59 -14.72 -10.19
N GLU A 13 -4.74 -14.34 -11.15
CA GLU A 13 -3.37 -13.86 -10.85
C GLU A 13 -3.35 -12.36 -10.55
N ASP A 14 -4.04 -11.57 -11.37
CA ASP A 14 -4.10 -10.12 -11.21
C ASP A 14 -5.45 -9.59 -11.72
N LEU A 15 -5.74 -8.33 -11.40
CA LEU A 15 -6.87 -7.57 -11.92
C LEU A 15 -6.37 -6.44 -12.80
N VAL A 16 -6.98 -6.30 -13.96
CA VAL A 16 -6.71 -5.16 -14.86
C VAL A 16 -7.21 -3.89 -14.18
N ALA A 17 -6.37 -2.85 -14.15
CA ALA A 17 -6.72 -1.57 -13.55
C ALA A 17 -6.53 -0.44 -14.55
N GLU A 18 -7.44 0.53 -14.53
CA GLU A 18 -7.36 1.77 -15.30
C GLU A 18 -7.41 2.96 -14.35
N THR A 19 -6.44 3.86 -14.46
CA THR A 19 -6.38 5.07 -13.66
C THR A 19 -6.78 6.28 -14.51
N THR A 20 -7.78 7.01 -14.06
CA THR A 20 -8.28 8.25 -14.68
C THR A 20 -8.23 9.39 -13.65
N PRO A 21 -8.45 10.66 -14.07
CA PRO A 21 -8.59 11.76 -13.11
C PRO A 21 -9.71 11.57 -12.09
N LYS A 22 -10.67 10.70 -12.38
CA LYS A 22 -11.78 10.35 -11.46
C LYS A 22 -11.43 9.24 -10.46
N GLY A 23 -10.23 8.65 -10.57
CA GLY A 23 -9.77 7.57 -9.71
C GLY A 23 -9.43 6.30 -10.49
N ARG A 24 -9.17 5.23 -9.76
CA ARG A 24 -8.82 3.93 -10.32
C ARG A 24 -10.03 3.00 -10.37
N THR A 25 -10.18 2.31 -11.51
CA THR A 25 -11.19 1.27 -11.73
C THR A 25 -10.50 -0.06 -11.98
N TYR A 26 -11.00 -1.12 -11.34
CA TYR A 26 -10.54 -2.49 -11.54
C TYR A 26 -11.58 -3.27 -12.33
N PHE A 27 -11.12 -4.13 -13.21
CA PHE A 27 -11.97 -5.05 -13.99
C PHE A 27 -11.81 -6.47 -13.46
N THR A 28 -12.92 -7.07 -13.05
CA THR A 28 -12.93 -8.40 -12.44
C THR A 28 -13.00 -9.51 -13.50
N PRO A 29 -12.64 -10.77 -13.15
CA PRO A 29 -12.81 -11.90 -14.05
C PRO A 29 -14.25 -12.11 -14.52
N SER A 30 -15.23 -11.70 -13.72
CA SER A 30 -16.67 -11.74 -14.07
C SER A 30 -17.12 -10.61 -15.01
N GLY A 31 -16.20 -9.70 -15.40
CA GLY A 31 -16.50 -8.60 -16.33
C GLY A 31 -17.05 -7.34 -15.67
N ASN A 32 -17.06 -7.25 -14.35
CA ASN A 32 -17.51 -6.07 -13.64
C ASN A 32 -16.40 -5.01 -13.55
N ALA A 33 -16.80 -3.74 -13.64
CA ALA A 33 -15.93 -2.60 -13.41
C ALA A 33 -16.19 -2.06 -12.00
N LEU A 34 -15.17 -2.15 -11.12
CA LEU A 34 -15.27 -1.78 -9.71
C LEU A 34 -14.34 -0.63 -9.37
N LYS A 35 -14.84 0.34 -8.59
CA LYS A 35 -14.00 1.43 -8.10
C LYS A 35 -12.98 0.93 -7.09
N SER A 36 -11.79 1.54 -7.09
CA SER A 36 -10.80 1.26 -6.08
C SER A 36 -11.30 1.71 -4.70
N ILE A 37 -11.01 0.91 -3.67
CA ILE A 37 -11.39 1.23 -2.30
C ILE A 37 -10.76 2.54 -1.81
N THR A 38 -9.54 2.84 -2.25
CA THR A 38 -8.88 4.10 -1.92
C THR A 38 -9.58 5.30 -2.56
N THR A 39 -10.14 5.15 -3.76
CA THR A 39 -10.95 6.18 -4.40
C THR A 39 -12.24 6.45 -3.61
N VAL A 40 -12.92 5.39 -3.18
CA VAL A 40 -14.15 5.51 -2.37
C VAL A 40 -13.87 6.16 -1.01
N LEU A 41 -12.83 5.71 -0.31
CA LEU A 41 -12.45 6.27 1.00
C LEU A 41 -11.90 7.69 0.86
N GLY A 42 -11.17 7.99 -0.20
CA GLY A 42 -10.62 9.31 -0.48
C GLY A 42 -11.67 10.39 -0.70
N ALA A 43 -12.83 10.03 -1.24
CA ALA A 43 -13.94 10.95 -1.44
C ALA A 43 -14.43 11.58 -0.13
N LYS A 44 -14.41 10.83 0.98
CA LYS A 44 -14.79 11.33 2.31
C LYS A 44 -13.79 12.35 2.90
N LYS A 45 -12.53 12.27 2.48
CA LYS A 45 -11.44 13.10 3.04
C LYS A 45 -11.13 14.33 2.17
N LYS A 46 -11.72 14.42 1.00
CA LYS A 46 -11.42 15.45 0.01
C LYS A 46 -11.60 16.86 0.56
N GLU A 47 -12.70 17.12 1.23
CA GLU A 47 -13.02 18.44 1.80
C GLU A 47 -12.01 18.83 2.89
N ALA A 48 -11.73 17.95 3.84
CA ALA A 48 -10.74 18.17 4.89
C ALA A 48 -9.34 18.42 4.33
N LEU A 49 -8.97 17.71 3.26
CA LEU A 49 -7.70 17.90 2.58
C LEU A 49 -7.62 19.27 1.90
N LEU A 50 -8.70 19.71 1.25
CA LEU A 50 -8.77 21.04 0.62
C LEU A 50 -8.67 22.16 1.65
N GLU A 51 -9.32 22.04 2.80
CA GLU A 51 -9.22 23.00 3.91
C GLU A 51 -7.80 23.05 4.48
N TRP A 52 -7.17 21.91 4.68
CA TRP A 52 -5.78 21.85 5.13
C TRP A 52 -4.85 22.54 4.13
N ARG A 53 -5.01 22.29 2.83
CA ARG A 53 -4.20 22.93 1.79
C ARG A 53 -4.36 24.45 1.77
N LYS A 54 -5.59 24.94 1.98
CA LYS A 54 -5.85 26.38 2.12
C LYS A 54 -5.14 26.98 3.33
N ARG A 55 -5.16 26.27 4.45
CA ARG A 55 -4.54 26.73 5.71
C ARG A 55 -3.02 26.82 5.64
N VAL A 56 -2.36 25.83 5.06
CA VAL A 56 -0.88 25.78 4.98
C VAL A 56 -0.32 26.43 3.72
N GLY A 57 -1.13 26.63 2.69
CA GLY A 57 -0.72 27.12 1.38
C GLY A 57 -0.35 26.00 0.41
N GLU A 58 -0.57 26.22 -0.88
CA GLU A 58 -0.35 25.22 -1.93
C GLU A 58 1.10 24.75 -2.02
N GLU A 59 2.07 25.67 -1.97
CA GLU A 59 3.48 25.34 -2.07
C GLU A 59 3.95 24.48 -0.91
N GLU A 60 3.61 24.86 0.32
CA GLU A 60 3.96 24.09 1.52
C GLU A 60 3.22 22.75 1.57
N ALA A 61 1.95 22.72 1.20
CA ALA A 61 1.18 21.48 1.10
C ALA A 61 1.81 20.51 0.09
N ASN A 62 2.24 21.00 -1.06
CA ASN A 62 2.93 20.19 -2.07
C ASN A 62 4.28 19.65 -1.55
N ARG A 63 5.03 20.47 -0.83
CA ARG A 63 6.29 20.06 -0.23
C ARG A 63 6.09 18.93 0.79
N ILE A 64 5.15 19.12 1.71
CA ILE A 64 4.82 18.13 2.75
C ILE A 64 4.33 16.82 2.11
N SER A 65 3.41 16.91 1.15
CA SER A 65 2.85 15.74 0.47
C SER A 65 3.90 14.97 -0.31
N ARG A 66 4.79 15.65 -1.01
CA ARG A 66 5.90 15.03 -1.76
C ARG A 66 6.87 14.32 -0.82
N HIS A 67 7.26 14.96 0.27
CA HIS A 67 8.15 14.38 1.27
C HIS A 67 7.54 13.11 1.89
N ALA A 68 6.27 13.18 2.29
CA ALA A 68 5.55 12.05 2.87
C ALA A 68 5.40 10.89 1.87
N THR A 69 5.07 11.17 0.62
CA THR A 69 4.94 10.17 -0.44
C THR A 69 6.27 9.48 -0.74
N THR A 70 7.35 10.25 -0.87
CA THR A 70 8.69 9.71 -1.13
C THR A 70 9.15 8.80 0.00
N ARG A 71 8.99 9.23 1.25
CA ARG A 71 9.30 8.43 2.43
C ARG A 71 8.44 7.15 2.48
N GLY A 72 7.13 7.31 2.30
CA GLY A 72 6.19 6.18 2.34
C GLY A 72 6.50 5.12 1.30
N SER A 73 6.75 5.52 0.06
CA SER A 73 7.11 4.59 -1.03
C SER A 73 8.43 3.87 -0.75
N ALA A 74 9.44 4.58 -0.25
CA ALA A 74 10.72 3.97 0.09
C ALA A 74 10.59 2.93 1.20
N VAL A 75 9.87 3.25 2.28
CA VAL A 75 9.63 2.33 3.40
C VAL A 75 8.80 1.12 2.96
N HIS A 76 7.77 1.34 2.14
CA HIS A 76 6.95 0.25 1.57
C HIS A 76 7.80 -0.73 0.77
N ASN A 77 8.63 -0.23 -0.13
CA ASN A 77 9.51 -1.07 -0.96
C ASN A 77 10.54 -1.85 -0.13
N ILE A 78 11.06 -1.25 0.93
CA ILE A 78 11.96 -1.94 1.87
C ILE A 78 11.21 -3.06 2.58
N ALA A 79 10.01 -2.79 3.10
CA ALA A 79 9.19 -3.78 3.79
C ALA A 79 8.84 -4.96 2.88
N GLU A 80 8.45 -4.70 1.65
CA GLU A 80 8.14 -5.73 0.66
C GLU A 80 9.34 -6.66 0.43
N ARG A 81 10.52 -6.11 0.16
CA ARG A 81 11.74 -6.90 -0.03
C ARG A 81 12.14 -7.66 1.23
N TYR A 82 12.01 -7.03 2.39
CA TYR A 82 12.32 -7.66 3.68
C TYR A 82 11.42 -8.87 3.96
N LEU A 83 10.12 -8.73 3.74
CA LEU A 83 9.14 -9.80 3.89
C LEU A 83 9.34 -10.93 2.86
N ASN A 84 9.91 -10.62 1.71
CA ASN A 84 10.34 -11.60 0.71
C ASN A 84 11.68 -12.27 1.03
N ASN A 85 12.25 -12.00 2.19
CA ASN A 85 13.54 -12.55 2.65
C ASN A 85 14.73 -12.16 1.73
N GLU A 86 14.66 -11.02 1.08
CA GLU A 86 15.76 -10.51 0.27
C GLU A 86 16.91 -10.02 1.18
N GLU A 87 18.14 -10.47 0.92
CA GLU A 87 19.31 -10.06 1.71
C GLU A 87 19.57 -8.56 1.58
N ASN A 88 19.42 -8.00 0.37
CA ASN A 88 19.63 -6.58 0.09
C ASN A 88 18.32 -5.79 0.13
N TYR A 89 17.51 -5.98 1.17
CA TYR A 89 16.20 -5.32 1.28
C TYR A 89 16.27 -3.79 1.35
N LEU A 90 17.36 -3.22 1.86
CA LEU A 90 17.57 -1.76 1.88
C LEU A 90 17.85 -1.18 0.49
N ASN A 91 18.43 -1.97 -0.40
CA ASN A 91 18.73 -1.59 -1.77
C ASN A 91 19.45 -0.23 -1.89
N GLY A 92 20.43 0.00 -0.99
CA GLY A 92 21.22 1.25 -0.97
C GLY A 92 20.53 2.45 -0.34
N GLU A 93 19.37 2.27 0.30
CA GLU A 93 18.68 3.37 0.98
C GLU A 93 19.53 3.93 2.14
N SER A 94 19.71 5.24 2.17
CA SER A 94 20.55 5.92 3.16
C SER A 94 19.88 7.14 3.81
N MET A 95 18.69 7.52 3.37
CA MET A 95 18.00 8.70 3.90
C MET A 95 17.56 8.48 5.35
N PRO A 96 18.01 9.32 6.31
CA PRO A 96 17.77 9.12 7.74
C PRO A 96 16.29 8.97 8.11
N HIS A 97 15.41 9.76 7.52
CA HIS A 97 13.98 9.72 7.81
C HIS A 97 13.33 8.42 7.31
N VAL A 98 13.81 7.83 6.23
CA VAL A 98 13.38 6.53 5.72
C VAL A 98 13.85 5.42 6.65
N LEU A 99 15.14 5.42 6.98
CA LEU A 99 15.73 4.41 7.86
C LEU A 99 15.13 4.43 9.27
N PHE A 100 14.82 5.61 9.79
CA PHE A 100 14.14 5.73 11.09
C PHE A 100 12.74 5.11 11.06
N SER A 101 11.94 5.44 10.04
CA SER A 101 10.61 4.86 9.87
C SER A 101 10.68 3.35 9.65
N TRP A 102 11.62 2.89 8.85
CA TRP A 102 11.85 1.46 8.61
C TRP A 102 12.19 0.72 9.91
N LYS A 103 13.07 1.25 10.73
CA LYS A 103 13.46 0.63 12.01
C LYS A 103 12.24 0.37 12.91
N THR A 104 11.32 1.32 12.96
CA THR A 104 10.07 1.20 13.74
C THR A 104 9.18 0.09 13.18
N ILE A 105 8.96 0.09 11.88
CA ILE A 105 8.12 -0.90 11.21
C ILE A 105 8.75 -2.30 11.31
N ARG A 106 10.04 -2.42 11.05
CA ARG A 106 10.75 -3.70 11.15
C ARG A 106 10.52 -4.39 12.49
N LYS A 107 10.59 -3.64 13.59
CA LYS A 107 10.35 -4.21 14.92
C LYS A 107 8.97 -4.88 15.01
N ILE A 108 7.93 -4.22 14.48
CA ILE A 108 6.58 -4.77 14.47
C ILE A 108 6.50 -6.02 13.59
N LEU A 109 7.12 -5.97 12.42
CA LEU A 109 7.15 -7.12 11.50
C LEU A 109 7.81 -8.33 12.15
N ASP A 110 8.98 -8.12 12.78
CA ASP A 110 9.75 -9.20 13.42
C ASP A 110 9.00 -9.82 14.63
N GLU A 111 8.29 -9.01 15.39
CA GLU A 111 7.60 -9.44 16.61
C GLU A 111 6.20 -10.01 16.35
N ARG A 112 5.51 -9.56 15.31
CA ARG A 112 4.07 -9.77 15.17
C ARG A 112 3.65 -10.49 13.89
N VAL A 113 4.46 -10.48 12.84
CA VAL A 113 4.09 -11.07 11.55
C VAL A 113 4.59 -12.50 11.47
N ASN A 114 3.65 -13.41 11.27
CA ASN A 114 3.92 -14.83 11.00
C ASN A 114 3.38 -15.15 9.60
N ASN A 115 3.61 -16.35 9.12
CA ASN A 115 3.03 -16.92 7.88
C ASN A 115 2.51 -15.91 6.86
N ILE A 116 3.38 -15.46 5.97
CA ILE A 116 2.97 -14.53 4.91
C ILE A 116 2.10 -15.29 3.92
N ARG A 117 0.86 -14.84 3.77
CA ARG A 117 -0.14 -15.45 2.90
C ARG A 117 -0.09 -14.90 1.50
N SER A 118 0.13 -13.59 1.36
CA SER A 118 0.29 -12.92 0.07
C SER A 118 0.81 -11.51 0.24
N GLN A 119 1.45 -10.98 -0.80
CA GLN A 119 1.91 -9.59 -0.88
C GLN A 119 1.46 -8.97 -2.20
N GLU A 120 1.18 -7.66 -2.20
CA GLU A 120 0.77 -6.90 -3.39
C GLU A 120 -0.37 -7.60 -4.14
N THR A 121 -1.39 -8.03 -3.41
CA THR A 121 -2.42 -8.90 -3.94
C THR A 121 -3.67 -8.12 -4.31
N PRO A 122 -4.18 -8.28 -5.54
CA PRO A 122 -5.46 -7.69 -5.93
C PRO A 122 -6.62 -8.46 -5.30
N LEU A 123 -7.53 -7.74 -4.67
CA LEU A 123 -8.75 -8.28 -4.08
C LEU A 123 -9.97 -7.49 -4.58
N TYR A 124 -11.11 -8.15 -4.66
CA TYR A 124 -12.36 -7.49 -5.03
C TYR A 124 -13.57 -8.10 -4.33
N SER A 125 -14.64 -7.32 -4.26
CA SER A 125 -15.94 -7.76 -3.79
C SER A 125 -17.03 -7.23 -4.72
N ASP A 126 -17.72 -8.15 -5.40
CA ASP A 126 -18.87 -7.80 -6.23
C ASP A 126 -20.04 -7.31 -5.38
N THR A 127 -20.17 -7.81 -4.16
CA THR A 127 -21.22 -7.39 -3.22
C THR A 127 -21.01 -5.94 -2.76
N LEU A 128 -19.79 -5.60 -2.37
CA LEU A 128 -19.44 -4.24 -1.93
C LEU A 128 -19.14 -3.31 -3.11
N ARG A 129 -18.95 -3.87 -4.30
CA ARG A 129 -18.64 -3.17 -5.56
C ARG A 129 -17.36 -2.34 -5.46
N VAL A 130 -16.35 -2.89 -4.81
CA VAL A 130 -15.02 -2.29 -4.67
C VAL A 130 -13.93 -3.31 -4.93
N ALA A 131 -12.77 -2.81 -5.31
CA ALA A 131 -11.56 -3.59 -5.48
C ALA A 131 -10.36 -2.81 -4.98
N GLY A 132 -9.25 -3.49 -4.78
CA GLY A 132 -8.01 -2.86 -4.35
C GLY A 132 -6.86 -3.83 -4.37
N ARG A 133 -5.67 -3.30 -4.12
CA ARG A 133 -4.47 -4.09 -3.93
C ARG A 133 -4.06 -3.98 -2.46
N VAL A 134 -3.95 -5.11 -1.79
CA VAL A 134 -3.49 -5.17 -0.39
C VAL A 134 -1.98 -5.40 -0.36
N ASP A 135 -1.28 -4.63 0.48
CA ASP A 135 0.18 -4.71 0.57
C ASP A 135 0.64 -6.03 1.20
N LEU A 136 -0.06 -6.52 2.22
CA LEU A 136 0.29 -7.73 2.95
C LEU A 136 -0.94 -8.44 3.51
N ILE A 137 -0.99 -9.75 3.32
CA ILE A 137 -1.87 -10.67 4.04
C ILE A 137 -0.98 -11.65 4.79
N ALA A 138 -1.10 -11.69 6.11
CA ALA A 138 -0.28 -12.52 6.97
C ALA A 138 -1.01 -12.83 8.28
N ASP A 139 -0.53 -13.83 9.01
CA ASP A 139 -0.95 -14.05 10.38
C ASP A 139 -0.27 -12.98 11.26
N PHE A 140 -1.06 -12.32 12.09
CA PHE A 140 -0.60 -11.24 12.96
C PHE A 140 -0.96 -11.57 14.40
N ASP A 141 0.06 -11.63 15.26
CA ASP A 141 -0.10 -12.12 16.64
C ASP A 141 0.43 -11.14 17.69
#